data_a8447565ffd37127bf6c449ffb935d78
#
_entry.id   a8447565ffd37127bf6c449ffb935d78
#
_cell.length_a   1.000
_cell.length_b   1.000
_cell.length_c   1.000
_cell.angle_alpha   90.00
_cell.angle_beta   90.00
_cell.angle_gamma   90.00
#
_symmetry.space_group_name_H-M   'P 1'
#
loop_
_entity.id
_entity.type
_entity.pdbx_description
1 polymer ?
#
loop_
_entity_poly.entity_id
_entity_poly.type
_entity_poly.pdbx_seq_one_letter_code
_entity_poly.pdbx_strand_id
1 'polypeptide(L)'
;MATRKENGFSNPLNHGQESPCPCDVDSPFFNKYAETDTHRRNLPHWQQGHVWCFVTWRLADSLPKAKLDQWNTERNYWLKQHPQPWDEATEADYHEQFSNRIDAWLDQGVGSCLLREPAHAKSVAESLRHFAGDRYVLGSFVVMPNHVHVLLRPLGAYSLAEIVKSWKGFTAHEINKLRGGKGTLWQEEYWDRLVRNEKHFAKCEQYIHDNPVKAGLKAGEFIWSSAKGNGFSNPLCHGQESPCPCGEAQREV
;
A
#
# COMPACT_ATOMS: atom_id res chain seq x y z
N MET A 1 48.21 -29.00 -40.80
CA MET A 1 47.02 -29.75 -40.31
C MET A 1 46.97 -29.66 -38.75
N ALA A 2 46.18 -28.80 -38.22
CA ALA A 2 46.01 -28.64 -36.80
C ALA A 2 44.52 -28.76 -36.50
N THR A 3 44.14 -29.82 -35.82
CA THR A 3 42.77 -30.17 -35.41
C THR A 3 42.34 -29.31 -34.25
N ARG A 4 41.24 -28.58 -34.44
CA ARG A 4 40.58 -27.74 -33.45
C ARG A 4 39.73 -28.65 -32.54
N LYS A 5 40.03 -28.68 -31.23
CA LYS A 5 39.19 -29.33 -30.23
C LYS A 5 38.02 -28.42 -29.91
N GLU A 6 36.80 -28.87 -30.13
CA GLU A 6 35.57 -28.25 -29.64
C GLU A 6 35.40 -28.58 -28.16
N ASN A 7 35.48 -27.57 -27.31
CA ASN A 7 35.06 -27.68 -25.91
C ASN A 7 33.53 -27.43 -25.80
N GLY A 8 32.80 -28.52 -25.66
CA GLY A 8 31.39 -28.45 -25.31
C GLY A 8 31.22 -27.96 -23.88
N PHE A 9 30.74 -26.72 -23.70
CA PHE A 9 30.21 -26.23 -22.46
C PHE A 9 28.77 -26.74 -22.32
N SER A 10 28.57 -27.72 -21.48
CA SER A 10 27.26 -28.15 -21.00
C SER A 10 26.67 -27.03 -20.15
N ASN A 11 25.59 -26.45 -20.61
CA ASN A 11 24.80 -25.46 -19.88
C ASN A 11 24.15 -26.17 -18.66
N PRO A 12 24.34 -25.71 -17.40
CA PRO A 12 23.65 -26.32 -16.27
C PRO A 12 22.16 -26.01 -16.34
N LEU A 13 21.40 -27.05 -16.15
CA LEU A 13 19.98 -27.23 -16.03
C LEU A 13 19.21 -25.98 -15.57
N ASN A 14 18.35 -25.56 -16.45
CA ASN A 14 17.25 -24.64 -16.24
C ASN A 14 16.37 -25.19 -15.10
N HIS A 15 16.53 -24.67 -13.88
CA HIS A 15 15.57 -24.91 -12.81
C HIS A 15 14.26 -24.29 -13.25
N GLY A 16 13.24 -25.14 -13.39
CA GLY A 16 11.94 -24.83 -13.94
C GLY A 16 11.39 -23.50 -13.40
N GLN A 17 11.30 -22.53 -14.28
CA GLN A 17 10.38 -21.41 -14.10
C GLN A 17 8.97 -22.03 -14.18
N GLU A 18 8.35 -22.23 -13.04
CA GLU A 18 6.92 -22.49 -12.99
C GLU A 18 6.22 -21.32 -13.66
N SER A 19 5.69 -21.57 -14.85
CA SER A 19 4.83 -20.60 -15.53
C SER A 19 3.65 -20.27 -14.61
N PRO A 20 3.29 -18.98 -14.43
CA PRO A 20 2.15 -18.62 -13.60
C PRO A 20 0.89 -19.33 -14.10
N CYS A 21 0.10 -19.87 -13.18
CA CYS A 21 -1.18 -20.44 -13.51
C CYS A 21 -2.05 -19.40 -14.22
N PRO A 22 -2.70 -19.71 -15.36
CA PRO A 22 -3.56 -18.76 -16.07
C PRO A 22 -4.67 -18.16 -15.19
N CYS A 23 -5.02 -18.79 -14.07
CA CYS A 23 -5.99 -18.29 -13.10
C CYS A 23 -5.46 -17.10 -12.24
N ASP A 24 -4.16 -16.80 -12.27
CA ASP A 24 -3.56 -15.70 -11.50
C ASP A 24 -3.55 -14.36 -12.23
N VAL A 25 -3.95 -14.32 -13.51
CA VAL A 25 -3.89 -13.10 -14.33
C VAL A 25 -4.90 -12.04 -13.87
N ASP A 26 -6.02 -12.46 -13.28
CA ASP A 26 -7.08 -11.56 -12.76
C ASP A 26 -7.08 -11.42 -11.24
N SER A 27 -6.05 -11.94 -10.56
CA SER A 27 -5.94 -11.82 -9.10
C SER A 27 -5.88 -10.34 -8.68
N PRO A 28 -6.71 -9.91 -7.70
CA PRO A 28 -6.65 -8.55 -7.16
C PRO A 28 -5.43 -8.31 -6.25
N PHE A 29 -4.51 -9.27 -6.19
CA PHE A 29 -3.33 -9.27 -5.34
C PHE A 29 -2.05 -9.24 -6.15
N PHE A 30 -0.97 -8.76 -5.53
CA PHE A 30 0.35 -8.67 -6.14
C PHE A 30 0.85 -10.03 -6.66
N ASN A 31 1.27 -10.04 -7.91
CA ASN A 31 1.89 -11.20 -8.56
C ASN A 31 3.36 -10.88 -8.86
N LYS A 32 4.29 -11.60 -8.21
CA LYS A 32 5.74 -11.41 -8.40
C LYS A 32 6.25 -11.69 -9.80
N TYR A 33 5.46 -12.35 -10.64
CA TYR A 33 5.81 -12.70 -12.03
C TYR A 33 5.23 -11.72 -13.07
N ALA A 34 4.32 -10.83 -12.67
CA ALA A 34 3.75 -9.83 -13.56
C ALA A 34 4.58 -8.54 -13.57
N GLU A 35 4.48 -7.80 -14.68
CA GLU A 35 5.15 -6.50 -14.80
C GLU A 35 4.72 -5.55 -13.68
N THR A 36 5.70 -4.89 -13.10
CA THR A 36 5.50 -3.91 -12.04
C THR A 36 6.15 -2.61 -12.44
N ASP A 37 5.37 -1.57 -12.59
CA ASP A 37 5.86 -0.22 -12.82
C ASP A 37 6.43 0.36 -11.53
N THR A 38 7.58 0.99 -11.64
CA THR A 38 8.22 1.66 -10.50
C THR A 38 8.38 3.13 -10.82
N HIS A 39 7.61 3.97 -10.18
CA HIS A 39 7.82 5.42 -10.22
C HIS A 39 8.73 5.85 -9.08
N ARG A 40 9.92 6.35 -9.42
CA ARG A 40 10.85 6.88 -8.42
C ARG A 40 10.65 8.39 -8.28
N ARG A 41 10.19 8.78 -7.10
CA ARG A 41 10.43 10.11 -6.52
C ARG A 41 11.45 9.96 -5.38
N ASN A 42 11.20 10.55 -4.22
CA ASN A 42 12.04 10.32 -3.03
C ASN A 42 11.80 8.92 -2.44
N LEU A 43 10.57 8.37 -2.63
CA LEU A 43 10.21 6.99 -2.29
C LEU A 43 9.92 6.19 -3.57
N PRO A 44 10.30 4.91 -3.63
CA PRO A 44 9.84 4.05 -4.70
C PRO A 44 8.35 3.76 -4.50
N HIS A 45 7.55 4.05 -5.51
CA HIS A 45 6.14 3.68 -5.59
C HIS A 45 5.99 2.54 -6.58
N TRP A 46 5.31 1.49 -6.17
CA TRP A 46 5.14 0.28 -6.96
C TRP A 46 3.70 0.22 -7.43
N GLN A 47 3.52 0.06 -8.74
CA GLN A 47 2.21 -0.12 -9.33
C GLN A 47 2.20 -1.38 -10.17
N GLN A 48 1.22 -2.24 -9.92
CA GLN A 48 0.99 -3.43 -10.70
C GLN A 48 -0.50 -3.53 -11.01
N GLY A 49 -0.88 -3.16 -12.22
CA GLY A 49 -2.27 -3.29 -12.68
C GLY A 49 -3.31 -2.86 -11.64
N HIS A 50 -4.35 -3.70 -11.50
CA HIS A 50 -5.50 -3.46 -10.60
C HIS A 50 -5.38 -4.28 -9.31
N VAL A 51 -4.26 -4.16 -8.59
CA VAL A 51 -4.06 -4.85 -7.32
C VAL A 51 -4.38 -3.97 -6.13
N TRP A 52 -4.73 -4.61 -5.01
CA TRP A 52 -4.94 -3.92 -3.75
C TRP A 52 -3.67 -3.25 -3.25
N CYS A 53 -3.80 -2.00 -2.83
CA CYS A 53 -2.75 -1.18 -2.24
C CYS A 53 -3.17 -0.73 -0.84
N PHE A 54 -2.26 -0.84 0.12
CA PHE A 54 -2.36 -0.19 1.41
C PHE A 54 -1.58 1.12 1.34
N VAL A 55 -2.23 2.25 1.59
CA VAL A 55 -1.66 3.59 1.43
C VAL A 55 -1.75 4.38 2.73
N THR A 56 -0.65 5.08 3.06
CA THR A 56 -0.58 5.99 4.20
C THR A 56 -0.05 7.34 3.75
N TRP A 57 -0.76 8.43 4.12
CA TRP A 57 -0.21 9.78 3.99
C TRP A 57 -0.52 10.61 5.23
N ARG A 58 0.22 11.68 5.43
CA ARG A 58 0.23 12.42 6.68
C ARG A 58 0.25 13.93 6.51
N LEU A 59 -0.11 14.67 7.56
CA LEU A 59 0.07 16.11 7.62
C LEU A 59 1.56 16.48 7.52
N ALA A 60 1.84 17.64 6.96
CA ALA A 60 3.21 18.11 6.73
C ALA A 60 4.01 18.29 8.02
N ASP A 61 3.34 18.61 9.11
CA ASP A 61 3.91 18.87 10.45
C ASP A 61 3.82 17.67 11.41
N SER A 62 3.30 16.52 10.97
CA SER A 62 3.09 15.35 11.82
C SER A 62 4.36 14.68 12.34
N LEU A 63 5.51 14.93 11.72
CA LEU A 63 6.81 14.45 12.15
C LEU A 63 7.84 15.58 12.12
N PRO A 64 8.67 15.73 13.18
CA PRO A 64 9.78 16.67 13.20
C PRO A 64 10.76 16.36 12.05
N LYS A 65 11.19 17.41 11.34
CA LYS A 65 12.09 17.27 10.18
C LYS A 65 13.36 16.51 10.53
N ALA A 66 13.98 16.81 11.67
CA ALA A 66 15.21 16.14 12.10
C ALA A 66 15.04 14.62 12.26
N LYS A 67 13.90 14.16 12.83
CA LYS A 67 13.60 12.72 12.93
C LYS A 67 13.42 12.09 11.56
N LEU A 68 12.76 12.80 10.64
CA LEU A 68 12.54 12.31 9.29
C LEU A 68 13.84 12.23 8.48
N ASP A 69 14.71 13.23 8.61
CA ASP A 69 16.02 13.28 7.93
C ASP A 69 16.92 12.13 8.43
N GLN A 70 16.94 11.87 9.74
CA GLN A 70 17.66 10.74 10.32
C GLN A 70 17.10 9.42 9.79
N TRP A 71 15.79 9.23 9.84
CA TRP A 71 15.12 8.03 9.34
C TRP A 71 15.39 7.78 7.85
N ASN A 72 15.35 8.83 7.03
CA ASN A 72 15.67 8.74 5.61
C ASN A 72 17.13 8.29 5.40
N THR A 73 18.07 8.81 6.20
CA THR A 73 19.49 8.45 6.12
C THR A 73 19.70 6.98 6.46
N GLU A 74 19.12 6.50 7.57
CA GLU A 74 19.21 5.11 8.02
C GLU A 74 18.57 4.16 7.00
N ARG A 75 17.36 4.50 6.51
CA ARG A 75 16.65 3.73 5.51
C ARG A 75 17.42 3.64 4.19
N ASN A 76 17.94 4.76 3.69
CA ASN A 76 18.69 4.78 2.45
C ASN A 76 19.98 3.98 2.56
N TYR A 77 20.63 3.98 3.72
CA TYR A 77 21.78 3.12 3.98
C TYR A 77 21.37 1.65 3.95
N TRP A 78 20.29 1.27 4.63
CA TRP A 78 19.79 -0.10 4.66
C TRP A 78 19.40 -0.59 3.25
N LEU A 79 18.70 0.22 2.45
CA LEU A 79 18.32 -0.11 1.07
C LEU A 79 19.52 -0.37 0.15
N LYS A 80 20.65 0.29 0.39
CA LYS A 80 21.89 0.03 -0.37
C LYS A 80 22.51 -1.32 -0.03
N GLN A 81 22.34 -1.80 1.18
CA GLN A 81 22.85 -3.10 1.64
C GLN A 81 21.93 -4.26 1.23
N HIS A 82 20.64 -3.97 1.00
CA HIS A 82 19.62 -4.95 0.68
C HIS A 82 18.96 -4.59 -0.66
N PRO A 83 19.62 -4.89 -1.80
CA PRO A 83 19.02 -4.64 -3.11
C PRO A 83 17.81 -5.55 -3.32
N GLN A 84 16.80 -5.02 -4.01
CA GLN A 84 15.61 -5.78 -4.40
C GLN A 84 15.88 -6.71 -5.60
N PRO A 85 15.09 -7.80 -5.76
CA PRO A 85 13.88 -8.16 -5.00
C PRO A 85 14.21 -8.76 -3.63
N TRP A 86 13.36 -8.49 -2.62
CA TRP A 86 13.52 -9.04 -1.28
C TRP A 86 12.77 -10.36 -1.12
N ASP A 87 13.31 -11.25 -0.29
CA ASP A 87 12.58 -12.36 0.26
C ASP A 87 11.64 -11.90 1.40
N GLU A 88 10.79 -12.80 1.88
CA GLU A 88 9.81 -12.49 2.92
C GLU A 88 10.47 -12.06 4.24
N ALA A 89 11.63 -12.65 4.59
CA ALA A 89 12.35 -12.31 5.81
C ALA A 89 12.95 -10.90 5.75
N THR A 90 13.62 -10.57 4.65
CA THR A 90 14.20 -9.23 4.41
C THR A 90 13.13 -8.15 4.39
N GLU A 91 11.96 -8.44 3.82
CA GLU A 91 10.85 -7.49 3.81
C GLU A 91 10.24 -7.30 5.20
N ALA A 92 10.11 -8.39 5.97
CA ALA A 92 9.64 -8.31 7.36
C ALA A 92 10.58 -7.45 8.20
N ASP A 93 11.90 -7.63 8.06
CA ASP A 93 12.92 -6.81 8.71
C ASP A 93 12.82 -5.33 8.32
N TYR A 94 12.65 -5.03 7.02
CA TYR A 94 12.42 -3.65 6.57
C TYR A 94 11.19 -3.02 7.23
N HIS A 95 10.09 -3.75 7.32
CA HIS A 95 8.87 -3.24 7.93
C HIS A 95 9.03 -3.03 9.44
N GLU A 96 9.72 -3.91 10.13
CA GLU A 96 10.00 -3.76 11.55
C GLU A 96 10.88 -2.54 11.82
N GLN A 97 11.96 -2.38 11.08
CA GLN A 97 12.92 -1.29 11.29
C GLN A 97 12.42 0.08 10.84
N PHE A 98 11.62 0.15 9.78
CA PHE A 98 11.29 1.42 9.15
C PHE A 98 9.78 1.75 9.16
N SER A 99 8.92 0.86 8.67
CA SER A 99 7.49 1.17 8.55
C SER A 99 6.83 1.29 9.91
N ASN A 100 7.00 0.32 10.79
CA ASN A 100 6.40 0.31 12.13
C ASN A 100 6.89 1.48 12.98
N ARG A 101 8.14 1.92 12.78
CA ARG A 101 8.71 3.06 13.49
C ARG A 101 8.05 4.38 13.09
N ILE A 102 7.78 4.58 11.79
CA ILE A 102 7.03 5.76 11.32
C ILE A 102 5.62 5.74 11.88
N ASP A 103 4.93 4.61 11.80
CA ASP A 103 3.57 4.46 12.32
C ASP A 103 3.52 4.77 13.82
N ALA A 104 4.44 4.22 14.62
CA ALA A 104 4.54 4.51 16.05
C ALA A 104 4.80 5.99 16.36
N TRP A 105 5.51 6.71 15.52
CA TRP A 105 5.68 8.15 15.66
C TRP A 105 4.43 8.94 15.30
N LEU A 106 3.69 8.52 14.29
CA LEU A 106 2.43 9.13 13.90
C LEU A 106 1.37 8.96 14.97
N ASP A 107 1.31 7.77 15.60
CA ASP A 107 0.39 7.45 16.71
C ASP A 107 0.64 8.30 17.96
N GLN A 108 1.85 8.87 18.12
CA GLN A 108 2.14 9.83 19.22
C GLN A 108 1.39 11.17 19.06
N GLY A 109 0.72 11.41 17.93
CA GLY A 109 -0.08 12.61 17.72
C GLY A 109 0.74 13.89 17.69
N VAL A 110 1.94 13.86 17.11
CA VAL A 110 2.81 15.04 16.96
C VAL A 110 2.27 15.94 15.85
N GLY A 111 2.48 17.25 15.99
CA GLY A 111 2.04 18.28 15.06
C GLY A 111 0.69 18.90 15.43
N SER A 112 0.09 19.60 14.49
CA SER A 112 -1.19 20.32 14.68
C SER A 112 -2.39 19.39 14.88
N CYS A 113 -2.29 18.13 14.45
CA CYS A 113 -3.38 17.16 14.48
C CYS A 113 -4.69 17.72 13.91
N LEU A 114 -4.63 18.45 12.81
CA LEU A 114 -5.77 19.18 12.21
C LEU A 114 -6.97 18.28 11.88
N LEU A 115 -6.73 16.99 11.65
CA LEU A 115 -7.81 16.04 11.34
C LEU A 115 -8.56 15.58 12.60
N ARG A 116 -8.18 16.01 13.81
CA ARG A 116 -8.99 15.81 15.02
C ARG A 116 -10.28 16.65 14.97
N GLU A 117 -10.26 17.76 14.21
CA GLU A 117 -11.47 18.53 13.96
C GLU A 117 -12.43 17.75 13.06
N PRO A 118 -13.68 17.46 13.51
CA PRO A 118 -14.62 16.61 12.79
C PRO A 118 -14.89 17.06 11.35
N ALA A 119 -14.95 18.38 11.10
CA ALA A 119 -15.20 18.93 9.76
C ALA A 119 -14.04 18.60 8.80
N HIS A 120 -12.78 18.64 9.27
CA HIS A 120 -11.62 18.29 8.48
C HIS A 120 -11.55 16.79 8.19
N ALA A 121 -11.74 15.95 9.22
CA ALA A 121 -11.78 14.50 9.04
C ALA A 121 -12.91 14.06 8.10
N LYS A 122 -14.08 14.69 8.20
CA LYS A 122 -15.22 14.45 7.31
C LYS A 122 -14.88 14.78 5.87
N SER A 123 -14.25 15.92 5.61
CA SER A 123 -13.80 16.31 4.26
C SER A 123 -12.89 15.25 3.64
N VAL A 124 -11.96 14.67 4.42
CA VAL A 124 -11.10 13.58 3.96
C VAL A 124 -11.93 12.33 3.65
N ALA A 125 -12.78 11.89 4.57
CA ALA A 125 -13.60 10.69 4.41
C ALA A 125 -14.55 10.79 3.21
N GLU A 126 -15.14 11.95 2.95
CA GLU A 126 -15.99 12.21 1.78
C GLU A 126 -15.19 12.18 0.48
N SER A 127 -13.97 12.75 0.47
CA SER A 127 -13.08 12.67 -0.68
C SER A 127 -12.71 11.23 -1.04
N LEU A 128 -12.46 10.37 -0.05
CA LEU A 128 -12.19 8.95 -0.25
C LEU A 128 -13.38 8.20 -0.86
N ARG A 129 -14.60 8.60 -0.55
CA ARG A 129 -15.82 7.94 -1.07
C ARG A 129 -16.26 8.47 -2.43
N HIS A 130 -15.88 9.69 -2.79
CA HIS A 130 -16.43 10.41 -3.93
C HIS A 130 -16.32 9.67 -5.27
N PHE A 131 -15.17 9.06 -5.55
CA PHE A 131 -14.94 8.31 -6.79
C PHE A 131 -14.84 6.80 -6.57
N ALA A 132 -15.30 6.33 -5.42
CA ALA A 132 -15.37 4.88 -5.15
C ALA A 132 -16.36 4.21 -6.11
N GLY A 133 -15.94 3.10 -6.71
CA GLY A 133 -16.71 2.41 -7.75
C GLY A 133 -16.48 2.92 -9.18
N ASP A 134 -15.93 4.13 -9.34
CA ASP A 134 -15.59 4.71 -10.64
C ASP A 134 -14.07 4.61 -10.93
N ARG A 135 -13.23 5.20 -10.06
CA ARG A 135 -11.78 5.24 -10.24
C ARG A 135 -11.02 4.19 -9.45
N TYR A 136 -11.64 3.69 -8.41
CA TYR A 136 -11.06 2.67 -7.52
C TYR A 136 -12.14 1.93 -6.74
N VAL A 137 -11.83 0.71 -6.33
CA VAL A 137 -12.57 0.05 -5.27
C VAL A 137 -12.02 0.55 -3.94
N LEU A 138 -12.88 1.08 -3.08
CA LEU A 138 -12.50 1.57 -1.75
C LEU A 138 -12.68 0.45 -0.73
N GLY A 139 -11.59 0.06 -0.08
CA GLY A 139 -11.59 -0.86 1.05
C GLY A 139 -11.79 -0.14 2.39
N SER A 140 -11.27 -0.73 3.45
CA SER A 140 -11.27 -0.11 4.77
C SER A 140 -10.35 1.10 4.80
N PHE A 141 -10.72 2.12 5.59
CA PHE A 141 -9.87 3.27 5.85
C PHE A 141 -10.05 3.83 7.26
N VAL A 142 -9.07 4.58 7.72
CA VAL A 142 -9.15 5.38 8.95
C VAL A 142 -8.50 6.74 8.74
N VAL A 143 -9.19 7.79 9.18
CA VAL A 143 -8.69 9.16 9.25
C VAL A 143 -8.30 9.42 10.70
N MET A 144 -7.01 9.41 10.97
CA MET A 144 -6.37 9.68 12.26
C MET A 144 -6.13 11.18 12.43
N PRO A 145 -5.82 11.68 13.63
CA PRO A 145 -5.62 13.12 13.86
C PRO A 145 -4.58 13.81 12.97
N ASN A 146 -3.56 13.10 12.50
CA ASN A 146 -2.44 13.65 11.73
C ASN A 146 -2.04 12.83 10.49
N HIS A 147 -2.72 11.72 10.21
CA HIS A 147 -2.47 10.86 9.06
C HIS A 147 -3.71 10.06 8.65
N VAL A 148 -3.62 9.34 7.54
CA VAL A 148 -4.70 8.53 6.99
C VAL A 148 -4.13 7.20 6.52
N HIS A 149 -4.82 6.10 6.82
CA HIS A 149 -4.58 4.80 6.20
C HIS A 149 -5.79 4.40 5.35
N VAL A 150 -5.54 3.83 4.19
CA VAL A 150 -6.59 3.36 3.29
C VAL A 150 -6.15 2.12 2.52
N LEU A 151 -7.07 1.18 2.37
CA LEU A 151 -7.01 0.10 1.39
C LEU A 151 -7.79 0.52 0.15
N LEU A 152 -7.17 0.44 -1.01
CA LEU A 152 -7.85 0.70 -2.29
C LEU A 152 -7.28 -0.20 -3.39
N ARG A 153 -8.09 -0.37 -4.44
CA ARG A 153 -7.69 -1.03 -5.67
C ARG A 153 -8.02 -0.13 -6.85
N PRO A 154 -7.04 0.41 -7.58
CA PRO A 154 -7.29 1.24 -8.75
C PRO A 154 -8.13 0.52 -9.81
N LEU A 155 -8.94 1.25 -10.57
CA LEU A 155 -9.78 0.75 -11.65
C LEU A 155 -9.45 1.47 -12.97
N GLY A 156 -9.71 0.81 -14.09
CA GLY A 156 -9.51 1.40 -15.41
C GLY A 156 -8.07 1.88 -15.63
N ALA A 157 -7.91 3.05 -16.22
CA ALA A 157 -6.61 3.65 -16.51
C ALA A 157 -6.04 4.53 -15.37
N TYR A 158 -6.70 4.56 -14.21
CA TYR A 158 -6.27 5.42 -13.10
C TYR A 158 -5.08 4.83 -12.35
N SER A 159 -4.01 5.61 -12.24
CA SER A 159 -2.87 5.26 -11.42
C SER A 159 -3.11 5.58 -9.95
N LEU A 160 -2.43 4.84 -9.05
CA LEU A 160 -2.46 5.12 -7.61
C LEU A 160 -2.00 6.56 -7.32
N ALA A 161 -0.96 7.03 -8.02
CA ALA A 161 -0.41 8.38 -7.84
C ALA A 161 -1.43 9.48 -8.19
N GLU A 162 -2.21 9.31 -9.26
CA GLU A 162 -3.27 10.26 -9.64
C GLU A 162 -4.39 10.28 -8.62
N ILE A 163 -4.81 9.11 -8.13
CA ILE A 163 -5.85 8.99 -7.10
C ILE A 163 -5.42 9.72 -5.83
N VAL A 164 -4.24 9.39 -5.29
CA VAL A 164 -3.71 10.02 -4.06
C VAL A 164 -3.49 11.52 -4.25
N LYS A 165 -2.98 11.94 -5.40
CA LYS A 165 -2.83 13.38 -5.74
C LYS A 165 -4.17 14.09 -5.73
N SER A 166 -5.21 13.49 -6.28
CA SER A 166 -6.57 14.05 -6.29
C SER A 166 -7.10 14.24 -4.87
N TRP A 167 -7.01 13.22 -4.01
CA TRP A 167 -7.43 13.30 -2.61
C TRP A 167 -6.68 14.39 -1.85
N LYS A 168 -5.34 14.40 -1.93
CA LYS A 168 -4.50 15.37 -1.23
C LYS A 168 -4.76 16.80 -1.72
N GLY A 169 -4.91 17.01 -3.01
CA GLY A 169 -5.18 18.32 -3.60
C GLY A 169 -6.53 18.89 -3.17
N PHE A 170 -7.60 18.09 -3.32
CA PHE A 170 -8.95 18.50 -2.95
C PHE A 170 -9.05 18.78 -1.44
N THR A 171 -8.61 17.85 -0.60
CA THR A 171 -8.72 18.00 0.86
C THR A 171 -7.83 19.11 1.42
N ALA A 172 -6.67 19.37 0.81
CA ALA A 172 -5.84 20.52 1.18
C ALA A 172 -6.55 21.85 0.89
N HIS A 173 -7.25 21.96 -0.25
CA HIS A 173 -8.04 23.13 -0.60
C HIS A 173 -9.19 23.34 0.39
N GLU A 174 -10.01 22.32 0.61
CA GLU A 174 -11.17 22.39 1.48
C GLU A 174 -10.81 22.66 2.95
N ILE A 175 -9.83 21.96 3.50
CA ILE A 175 -9.40 22.16 4.88
C ILE A 175 -8.77 23.55 5.07
N ASN A 176 -7.95 24.01 4.11
CA ASN A 176 -7.41 25.37 4.16
C ASN A 176 -8.51 26.44 4.13
N LYS A 177 -9.56 26.23 3.33
CA LYS A 177 -10.74 27.11 3.28
C LYS A 177 -11.48 27.11 4.62
N LEU A 178 -11.76 25.92 5.20
CA LEU A 178 -12.46 25.77 6.48
C LEU A 178 -11.73 26.48 7.62
N ARG A 179 -10.40 26.37 7.68
CA ARG A 179 -9.59 27.00 8.75
C ARG A 179 -9.21 28.47 8.48
N GLY A 180 -9.66 29.05 7.33
CA GLY A 180 -9.25 30.40 6.92
C GLY A 180 -7.73 30.56 6.72
N GLY A 181 -7.02 29.44 6.45
CA GLY A 181 -5.58 29.39 6.35
C GLY A 181 -5.07 29.15 4.94
N LYS A 182 -3.77 29.23 4.78
CA LYS A 182 -3.02 28.91 3.55
C LYS A 182 -1.81 28.06 3.88
N GLY A 183 -1.22 27.42 2.87
CA GLY A 183 0.03 26.67 3.01
C GLY A 183 -0.15 25.18 2.78
N THR A 184 0.96 24.47 2.95
CA THR A 184 1.03 23.02 2.73
C THR A 184 0.31 22.28 3.85
N LEU A 185 -0.70 21.49 3.52
CA LEU A 185 -1.40 20.65 4.48
C LEU A 185 -0.74 19.28 4.61
N TRP A 186 -0.48 18.64 3.48
CA TRP A 186 0.01 17.28 3.43
C TRP A 186 1.51 17.23 3.15
N GLN A 187 2.19 16.27 3.76
CA GLN A 187 3.54 15.91 3.31
C GLN A 187 3.51 15.53 1.83
N GLU A 188 4.55 15.86 1.06
CA GLU A 188 4.58 15.62 -0.38
C GLU A 188 4.46 14.12 -0.70
N GLU A 189 5.27 13.29 -0.06
CA GLU A 189 5.29 11.85 -0.24
C GLU A 189 4.15 11.15 0.51
N TYR A 190 3.81 9.96 0.05
CA TYR A 190 2.96 8.98 0.73
C TYR A 190 3.70 7.64 0.75
N TRP A 191 3.27 6.71 1.58
CA TRP A 191 3.74 5.34 1.60
C TRP A 191 2.68 4.44 1.03
N ASP A 192 3.09 3.49 0.18
CA ASP A 192 2.23 2.48 -0.39
C ASP A 192 2.88 1.10 -0.30
N ARG A 193 2.02 0.10 -0.24
CA ARG A 193 2.39 -1.30 -0.20
C ARG A 193 1.39 -2.09 -1.01
N LEU A 194 1.87 -2.91 -1.94
CA LEU A 194 1.03 -3.84 -2.67
C LEU A 194 0.59 -4.98 -1.75
N VAL A 195 -0.69 -5.31 -1.79
CA VAL A 195 -1.26 -6.40 -0.98
C VAL A 195 -1.07 -7.72 -1.72
N ARG A 196 -0.43 -8.70 -1.08
CA ARG A 196 0.06 -9.92 -1.73
C ARG A 196 -0.97 -11.03 -1.84
N ASN A 197 -1.86 -11.12 -0.88
CA ASN A 197 -2.87 -12.18 -0.78
C ASN A 197 -3.96 -11.79 0.22
N GLU A 198 -4.96 -12.64 0.35
CA GLU A 198 -6.07 -12.44 1.28
C GLU A 198 -5.64 -12.31 2.74
N LYS A 199 -4.69 -13.12 3.17
CA LYS A 199 -4.16 -13.05 4.54
C LYS A 199 -3.49 -11.70 4.82
N HIS A 200 -2.75 -11.15 3.83
CA HIS A 200 -2.15 -9.82 3.94
C HIS A 200 -3.24 -8.74 3.92
N PHE A 201 -4.27 -8.88 3.06
CA PHE A 201 -5.42 -7.98 3.03
C PHE A 201 -6.11 -7.92 4.39
N ALA A 202 -6.44 -9.07 4.98
CA ALA A 202 -7.07 -9.14 6.30
C ALA A 202 -6.19 -8.51 7.40
N LYS A 203 -4.86 -8.69 7.35
CA LYS A 203 -3.93 -8.01 8.26
C LYS A 203 -3.98 -6.48 8.12
N CYS A 204 -4.06 -5.97 6.89
CA CYS A 204 -4.19 -4.53 6.65
C CYS A 204 -5.53 -3.98 7.14
N GLU A 205 -6.63 -4.71 6.93
CA GLU A 205 -7.94 -4.33 7.48
C GLU A 205 -7.93 -4.29 9.01
N GLN A 206 -7.37 -5.32 9.64
CA GLN A 206 -7.25 -5.37 11.10
C GLN A 206 -6.37 -4.23 11.63
N TYR A 207 -5.27 -3.93 10.94
CA TYR A 207 -4.41 -2.80 11.29
C TYR A 207 -5.16 -1.47 11.25
N ILE A 208 -5.93 -1.22 10.17
CA ILE A 208 -6.77 -0.01 10.03
C ILE A 208 -7.79 0.07 11.17
N HIS A 209 -8.43 -1.05 11.51
CA HIS A 209 -9.43 -1.11 12.58
C HIS A 209 -8.82 -0.81 13.95
N ASP A 210 -7.65 -1.40 14.26
CA ASP A 210 -7.03 -1.33 15.58
C ASP A 210 -6.24 -0.04 15.81
N ASN A 211 -5.89 0.68 14.74
CA ASN A 211 -5.02 1.86 14.80
C ASN A 211 -5.51 2.93 15.80
N PRO A 212 -6.80 3.34 15.81
CA PRO A 212 -7.30 4.33 16.77
C PRO A 212 -7.16 3.86 18.22
N VAL A 213 -7.40 2.57 18.48
CA VAL A 213 -7.31 2.00 19.83
C VAL A 213 -5.85 1.98 20.29
N LYS A 214 -4.91 1.56 19.42
CA LYS A 214 -3.47 1.59 19.71
C LYS A 214 -2.96 2.99 20.00
N ALA A 215 -3.48 4.00 19.28
CA ALA A 215 -3.16 5.40 19.52
C ALA A 215 -3.88 6.01 20.74
N GLY A 216 -4.69 5.25 21.47
CA GLY A 216 -5.43 5.71 22.64
C GLY A 216 -6.54 6.72 22.35
N LEU A 217 -7.05 6.75 21.11
CA LEU A 217 -8.07 7.69 20.67
C LEU A 217 -9.47 7.29 21.14
N LYS A 218 -10.28 8.31 21.45
CA LYS A 218 -11.69 8.15 21.81
C LYS A 218 -12.59 8.29 20.59
N ALA A 219 -13.81 7.78 20.69
CA ALA A 219 -14.84 7.99 19.67
C ALA A 219 -15.03 9.50 19.40
N GLY A 220 -15.05 9.87 18.11
CA GLY A 220 -15.13 11.26 17.66
C GLY A 220 -13.76 11.92 17.34
N GLU A 221 -12.65 11.33 17.77
CA GLU A 221 -11.29 11.83 17.45
C GLU A 221 -10.73 11.26 16.12
N PHE A 222 -11.47 10.34 15.50
CA PHE A 222 -11.10 9.71 14.22
C PHE A 222 -12.37 9.34 13.44
N ILE A 223 -12.21 9.07 12.12
CA ILE A 223 -13.26 8.48 11.29
C ILE A 223 -12.72 7.15 10.74
N TRP A 224 -13.44 6.07 11.00
CA TRP A 224 -13.17 4.75 10.47
C TRP A 224 -14.32 4.25 9.60
N SER A 225 -14.00 3.47 8.57
CA SER A 225 -14.97 2.81 7.71
C SER A 225 -14.45 1.46 7.26
N SER A 226 -15.28 0.43 7.33
CA SER A 226 -14.95 -0.89 6.78
C SER A 226 -15.20 -0.95 5.27
N ALA A 227 -14.58 -1.92 4.61
CA ALA A 227 -14.82 -2.21 3.19
C ALA A 227 -16.31 -2.43 2.91
N LYS A 228 -17.02 -3.18 3.76
CA LYS A 228 -18.48 -3.42 3.67
C LYS A 228 -19.28 -2.12 3.76
N GLY A 229 -18.91 -1.21 4.65
CA GLY A 229 -19.55 0.10 4.81
C GLY A 229 -19.33 1.05 3.62
N ASN A 230 -18.37 0.76 2.76
CA ASN A 230 -18.07 1.51 1.54
C ASN A 230 -18.72 0.91 0.27
N GLY A 231 -19.70 -0.01 0.43
CA GLY A 231 -20.39 -0.66 -0.68
C GLY A 231 -19.58 -1.81 -1.32
N PHE A 232 -18.45 -2.19 -0.72
CA PHE A 232 -17.64 -3.30 -1.19
C PHE A 232 -18.17 -4.63 -0.62
N SER A 233 -18.72 -5.48 -1.50
CA SER A 233 -18.94 -6.89 -1.20
C SER A 233 -17.63 -7.60 -1.49
N ASN A 234 -16.97 -8.13 -0.46
CA ASN A 234 -15.73 -8.90 -0.63
C ASN A 234 -16.02 -10.08 -1.56
N PRO A 235 -15.44 -10.16 -2.77
CA PRO A 235 -15.68 -11.28 -3.68
C PRO A 235 -15.22 -12.62 -3.10
N LEU A 236 -14.46 -12.61 -2.01
CA LEU A 236 -13.95 -13.79 -1.31
C LEU A 236 -14.99 -14.46 -0.40
N CYS A 237 -16.18 -13.84 -0.20
CA CYS A 237 -17.26 -14.41 0.62
C CYS A 237 -18.23 -15.31 -0.15
N HIS A 238 -18.07 -15.47 -1.44
CA HIS A 238 -18.82 -16.45 -2.21
C HIS A 238 -17.99 -17.72 -2.31
N GLY A 239 -18.13 -18.57 -1.27
CA GLY A 239 -17.63 -19.93 -1.27
C GLY A 239 -18.20 -20.72 -2.45
N GLN A 240 -17.38 -20.88 -3.45
CA GLN A 240 -17.32 -22.06 -4.30
C GLN A 240 -15.85 -22.34 -4.54
N GLU A 241 -15.33 -23.28 -3.78
CA GLU A 241 -14.13 -24.01 -4.13
C GLU A 241 -14.40 -24.73 -5.45
N SER A 242 -14.17 -24.04 -6.56
CA SER A 242 -13.98 -24.74 -7.83
C SER A 242 -12.53 -25.22 -7.82
N PRO A 243 -12.27 -26.54 -7.83
CA PRO A 243 -10.92 -27.05 -7.88
C PRO A 243 -10.23 -26.51 -9.14
N CYS A 244 -9.03 -25.95 -8.97
CA CYS A 244 -8.21 -25.49 -10.08
C CYS A 244 -7.95 -26.67 -11.03
N PRO A 245 -8.24 -26.56 -12.34
CA PRO A 245 -8.04 -27.66 -13.29
C PRO A 245 -6.59 -28.13 -13.43
N CYS A 246 -5.63 -27.39 -12.91
CA CYS A 246 -4.21 -27.75 -12.91
C CYS A 246 -3.82 -28.76 -11.82
N GLY A 247 -4.71 -29.08 -10.86
CA GLY A 247 -4.43 -30.05 -9.79
C GLY A 247 -4.62 -31.52 -10.19
N GLU A 248 -5.26 -31.81 -11.31
CA GLU A 248 -5.55 -33.19 -11.74
C GLU A 248 -4.49 -33.80 -12.69
N ALA A 249 -3.58 -32.98 -13.26
CA ALA A 249 -2.60 -33.47 -14.23
C ALA A 249 -1.33 -34.09 -13.63
N GLN A 250 -1.20 -34.18 -12.30
CA GLN A 250 0.00 -34.73 -11.64
C GLN A 250 -0.22 -36.05 -10.89
N ARG A 251 -1.32 -36.75 -11.09
CA ARG A 251 -1.59 -38.05 -10.42
C ARG A 251 -1.64 -39.27 -11.34
N GLU A 252 -1.26 -39.15 -12.61
CA GLU A 252 -1.09 -40.30 -13.50
C GLU A 252 0.30 -40.24 -14.16
N VAL A 253 1.35 -40.72 -13.47
CA VAL A 253 2.46 -41.53 -14.01
C VAL A 253 3.05 -42.33 -12.83
#